data_f901b3a8c0581fc2d22b3ff6b5096c78
#
_entry.id   f901b3a8c0581fc2d22b3ff6b5096c78
#
_cell.length_a   1.000
_cell.length_b   1.000
_cell.length_c   1.000
_cell.angle_alpha   90.00
_cell.angle_beta   90.00
_cell.angle_gamma   90.00
#
_symmetry.space_group_name_H-M   'P 1'
#
loop_
_entity.id
_entity.type
_entity.pdbx_description
1 polymer ?
#
loop_
_entity_poly.entity_id
_entity_poly.type
_entity_poly.pdbx_seq_one_letter_code
_entity_poly.pdbx_strand_id
1 'polypeptide(L)'
;MEFTFFLGIDVGKATFTYCLRNQAGVLDQGEVENTLRAITNWVSSLKKTHKRNLEQFILCMEYTGIYNSILLRVLQQKGLRVCME
;
A
#
# COMPACT_ATOMS: atom_id res chain seq x y z
N MET A 1 -8.94 -6.04 16.79
CA MET A 1 -7.89 -6.67 15.94
C MET A 1 -6.66 -5.79 15.94
N GLU A 2 -5.51 -6.34 16.20
CA GLU A 2 -4.28 -5.59 16.13
C GLU A 2 -3.73 -5.58 14.72
N PHE A 3 -3.25 -4.42 14.28
CA PHE A 3 -2.54 -4.32 13.02
C PHE A 3 -1.06 -4.59 13.27
N THR A 4 -0.51 -5.54 12.53
CA THR A 4 0.89 -5.95 12.65
C THR A 4 1.79 -5.12 11.74
N PHE A 5 1.26 -4.64 10.63
CA PHE A 5 2.03 -3.95 9.60
C PHE A 5 1.42 -2.60 9.28
N PHE A 6 2.28 -1.62 9.11
CA PHE A 6 1.90 -0.26 8.72
C PHE A 6 2.52 0.06 7.39
N LEU A 7 1.71 0.43 6.42
CA LEU A 7 2.15 0.74 5.07
C LEU A 7 1.86 2.22 4.79
N GLY A 8 2.90 3.03 4.72
CA GLY A 8 2.81 4.43 4.37
C GLY A 8 3.02 4.64 2.88
N ILE A 9 2.20 5.46 2.25
CA ILE A 9 2.28 5.71 0.82
C ILE A 9 2.24 7.22 0.55
N ASP A 10 3.15 7.66 -0.31
CA ASP A 10 3.19 9.02 -0.83
C ASP A 10 2.97 8.96 -2.34
N VAL A 11 1.84 9.47 -2.81
CA VAL A 11 1.37 9.29 -4.19
C VAL A 11 1.73 10.49 -5.05
N GLY A 12 2.41 10.22 -6.16
CA GLY A 12 2.67 11.19 -7.21
C GLY A 12 1.91 10.86 -8.48
N LYS A 13 2.11 11.67 -9.51
CA LYS A 13 1.45 11.48 -10.80
C LYS A 13 1.91 10.21 -11.51
N ALA A 14 3.22 10.04 -11.61
CA ALA A 14 3.82 8.96 -12.38
C ALA A 14 4.14 7.74 -11.53
N THR A 15 4.49 7.95 -10.26
CA THR A 15 4.90 6.89 -9.34
C THR A 15 4.39 7.19 -7.94
N PHE A 16 4.39 6.17 -7.09
CA PHE A 16 4.24 6.39 -5.65
C PHE A 16 5.37 5.69 -4.91
N THR A 17 5.71 6.21 -3.74
CA THR A 17 6.68 5.57 -2.86
C THR A 17 5.94 4.92 -1.70
N TYR A 18 6.49 3.82 -1.21
CA TYR A 18 5.90 3.12 -0.07
C TYR A 18 6.96 2.76 0.96
N CYS A 19 6.49 2.62 2.19
CA CYS A 19 7.33 2.15 3.29
C CYS A 19 6.49 1.22 4.16
N LEU A 20 6.90 -0.04 4.22
CA LEU A 20 6.25 -1.05 5.04
C LEU A 20 7.04 -1.22 6.33
N ARG A 21 6.35 -1.12 7.46
CA ARG A 21 6.97 -1.16 8.78
C ARG A 21 6.18 -2.04 9.73
N ASN A 22 6.88 -2.53 10.73
CA ASN A 22 6.27 -3.14 11.91
C ASN A 22 6.91 -2.55 13.15
N GLN A 23 6.67 -3.14 14.32
CA GLN A 23 7.23 -2.66 15.58
C GLN A 23 8.77 -2.72 15.62
N ALA A 24 9.36 -3.60 14.83
CA ALA A 24 10.82 -3.76 14.78
C ALA A 24 11.49 -2.77 13.82
N GLY A 25 10.74 -2.08 12.97
CA GLY A 25 11.29 -1.09 12.05
C GLY A 25 10.81 -1.27 10.61
N VAL A 26 11.59 -0.77 9.67
CA VAL A 26 11.26 -0.82 8.24
C VAL A 26 11.55 -2.22 7.70
N LEU A 27 10.55 -2.82 7.07
CA LEU A 27 10.67 -4.14 6.45
C LEU A 27 10.94 -4.06 4.96
N ASP A 28 10.34 -3.07 4.30
CA ASP A 28 10.41 -2.93 2.85
C ASP A 28 10.08 -1.49 2.47
N GLN A 29 10.68 -1.00 1.40
CA GLN A 29 10.40 0.32 0.88
C GLN A 29 10.78 0.37 -0.59
N GLY A 30 10.15 1.26 -1.33
CA GLY A 30 10.45 1.38 -2.75
C GLY A 30 9.52 2.32 -3.47
N GLU A 31 9.60 2.26 -4.79
CA GLU A 31 8.81 3.08 -5.68
C GLU A 31 8.10 2.18 -6.70
N VAL A 32 6.86 2.51 -7.00
CA VAL A 32 6.02 1.74 -7.92
C VAL A 32 5.39 2.70 -8.92
N GLU A 33 5.32 2.29 -10.19
CA GLU A 33 4.59 3.06 -11.19
C GLU A 33 3.12 3.20 -10.82
N ASN A 34 2.57 4.38 -11.02
CA ASN A 34 1.17 4.66 -10.72
C ASN A 34 0.27 4.22 -11.88
N THR A 35 0.28 2.92 -12.17
CA THR A 35 -0.54 2.28 -13.20
C THR A 35 -1.25 1.08 -12.60
N LEU A 36 -2.38 0.72 -13.21
CA LEU A 36 -3.15 -0.44 -12.74
C LEU A 36 -2.33 -1.71 -12.70
N ARG A 37 -1.55 -1.97 -13.74
CA ARG A 37 -0.72 -3.17 -13.84
C ARG A 37 0.35 -3.22 -12.74
N ALA A 38 1.09 -2.14 -12.59
CA ALA A 38 2.18 -2.09 -11.61
C ALA A 38 1.66 -2.20 -10.19
N ILE A 39 0.55 -1.53 -9.89
CA ILE A 39 -0.08 -1.58 -8.56
C ILE A 39 -0.58 -2.97 -8.25
N THR A 40 -1.25 -3.62 -9.20
CA THR A 40 -1.75 -4.98 -9.02
C THR A 40 -0.61 -5.97 -8.75
N ASN A 41 0.48 -5.86 -9.50
CA ASN A 41 1.65 -6.69 -9.30
C ASN A 41 2.31 -6.43 -7.94
N TRP A 42 2.37 -5.18 -7.52
CA TRP A 42 2.93 -4.80 -6.23
C TRP A 42 2.13 -5.37 -5.06
N VAL A 43 0.80 -5.27 -5.10
CA VAL A 43 -0.07 -5.82 -4.05
C VAL A 43 0.09 -7.34 -3.97
N SER A 44 0.14 -8.01 -5.10
CA SER A 44 0.37 -9.47 -5.15
C SER A 44 1.73 -9.83 -4.56
N SER A 45 2.75 -9.02 -4.83
CA SER A 45 4.09 -9.20 -4.29
C SER A 45 4.12 -9.03 -2.77
N LEU A 46 3.43 -8.03 -2.25
CA LEU A 46 3.32 -7.84 -0.80
C LEU A 46 2.71 -9.05 -0.11
N LYS A 47 1.62 -9.54 -0.64
CA LYS A 47 0.91 -10.70 -0.10
C LYS A 47 1.80 -11.94 -0.12
N LYS A 48 2.50 -12.16 -1.21
CA LYS A 48 3.37 -13.33 -1.41
C LYS A 48 4.62 -13.27 -0.54
N THR A 49 5.28 -12.11 -0.52
CA THR A 49 6.55 -11.95 0.19
C THR A 49 6.38 -12.06 1.69
N HIS A 50 5.34 -11.44 2.23
CA HIS A 50 5.15 -11.39 3.68
C HIS A 50 4.27 -12.50 4.21
N LYS A 51 3.63 -13.27 3.32
CA LYS A 51 2.80 -14.43 3.67
C LYS A 51 1.82 -14.14 4.81
N ARG A 52 1.29 -12.94 4.84
CA ARG A 52 0.39 -12.50 5.89
C ARG A 52 -0.99 -12.21 5.33
N ASN A 53 -1.98 -12.32 6.19
CA ASN A 53 -3.33 -11.92 5.84
C ASN A 53 -3.34 -10.39 5.65
N LEU A 54 -3.92 -9.93 4.54
CA LEU A 54 -4.02 -8.51 4.24
C LEU A 54 -4.78 -7.73 5.32
N GLU A 55 -5.60 -8.39 6.10
CA GLU A 55 -6.29 -7.77 7.24
C GLU A 55 -5.34 -7.26 8.32
N GLN A 56 -4.11 -7.76 8.35
CA GLN A 56 -3.10 -7.31 9.31
C GLN A 56 -2.37 -6.05 8.88
N PHE A 57 -2.63 -5.59 7.66
CA PHE A 57 -2.05 -4.35 7.13
C PHE A 57 -3.00 -3.19 7.38
N ILE A 58 -2.45 -2.08 7.84
CA ILE A 58 -3.15 -0.81 7.77
C ILE A 58 -2.34 0.10 6.86
N LEU A 59 -3.01 0.69 5.90
CA LEU A 59 -2.39 1.51 4.88
C LEU A 59 -2.81 2.95 5.09
N CYS A 60 -1.83 3.85 5.17
CA CYS A 60 -2.09 5.28 5.33
C CYS A 60 -1.52 6.04 4.14
N MET A 61 -2.32 6.94 3.57
CA MET A 61 -1.88 7.82 2.50
C MET A 61 -2.53 9.17 2.65
N GLU A 62 -1.87 10.20 2.15
CA GLU A 62 -2.47 11.52 2.07
C GLU A 62 -3.49 11.56 0.93
N TYR A 63 -4.55 12.32 1.12
CA TYR A 63 -5.50 12.57 0.07
C TYR A 63 -4.91 13.58 -0.91
N THR A 64 -4.47 13.10 -2.06
CA THR A 64 -3.82 13.91 -3.09
C THR A 64 -4.70 14.14 -4.32
N GLY A 65 -5.99 13.81 -4.21
CA GLY A 65 -6.93 14.02 -5.30
C GLY A 65 -6.85 12.95 -6.37
N ILE A 66 -6.64 13.37 -7.62
CA ILE A 66 -6.80 12.50 -8.79
C ILE A 66 -5.73 11.42 -8.91
N TYR A 67 -4.56 11.61 -8.31
CA TYR A 67 -3.44 10.70 -8.55
C TYR A 67 -3.53 9.41 -7.77
N ASN A 68 -4.37 9.34 -6.75
CA ASN A 68 -4.49 8.13 -5.93
C ASN A 68 -5.70 7.25 -6.29
N SER A 69 -6.47 7.60 -7.32
CA SER A 69 -7.73 6.90 -7.62
C SER A 69 -7.52 5.44 -8.04
N ILE A 70 -6.53 5.17 -8.88
CA ILE A 70 -6.23 3.80 -9.34
C ILE A 70 -5.74 2.96 -8.16
N LEU A 71 -4.80 3.51 -7.40
CA LEU A 71 -4.23 2.84 -6.23
C LEU A 71 -5.32 2.50 -5.21
N LEU A 72 -6.16 3.47 -4.89
CA LEU A 72 -7.24 3.29 -3.93
C LEU A 72 -8.20 2.19 -4.37
N ARG A 73 -8.57 2.20 -5.65
CA ARG A 73 -9.46 1.17 -6.21
C ARG A 73 -8.89 -0.23 -6.07
N VAL A 74 -7.62 -0.41 -6.44
CA VAL A 74 -6.97 -1.73 -6.36
C VAL A 74 -6.88 -2.20 -4.91
N LEU A 75 -6.50 -1.31 -4.00
CA LEU A 75 -6.36 -1.65 -2.59
C LEU A 75 -7.70 -2.06 -1.98
N GLN A 76 -8.77 -1.35 -2.32
CA GLN A 76 -10.11 -1.70 -1.84
C GLN A 76 -10.58 -3.03 -2.39
N GLN A 77 -10.32 -3.31 -3.67
CA GLN A 77 -10.67 -4.59 -4.29
C GLN A 77 -9.91 -5.77 -3.66
N LYS A 78 -8.72 -5.53 -3.18
CA LYS A 78 -7.90 -6.57 -2.53
C LYS A 78 -8.17 -6.69 -1.04
N GLY A 79 -9.09 -5.91 -0.50
CA GLY A 79 -9.50 -5.99 0.90
C GLY A 79 -8.57 -5.32 1.88
N LEU A 80 -7.68 -4.46 1.42
CA LEU A 80 -6.79 -3.70 2.30
C LEU A 80 -7.55 -2.57 2.99
N ARG A 81 -7.23 -2.34 4.25
CA ARG A 81 -7.79 -1.23 5.01
C ARG A 81 -7.00 0.04 4.73
N VAL A 82 -7.69 1.08 4.29
CA VAL A 82 -7.06 2.33 3.90
C VAL A 82 -7.49 3.43 4.83
N CYS A 83 -6.51 4.13 5.40
CA CYS A 83 -6.72 5.34 6.20
C CYS A 83 -6.30 6.53 5.36
N MET A 84 -7.19 7.48 5.13
CA MET A 84 -6.91 8.69 4.37
C MET A 84 -6.74 9.87 5.31
N GLU A 85 -5.71 10.64 5.09
CA GLU A 85 -5.47 11.86 5.87
C GLU A 85 -5.69 13.12 5.03
#